data_9a710c6ea04155568c0f15c9f975dc5d
#
_entry.id   9a710c6ea04155568c0f15c9f975dc5d
#
_cell.length_a   1.000
_cell.length_b   1.000
_cell.length_c   1.000
_cell.angle_alpha   90.00
_cell.angle_beta   90.00
_cell.angle_gamma   90.00
#
_symmetry.space_group_name_H-M   'P 1'
#
loop_
_entity.id
_entity.type
_entity.pdbx_description
1 polymer ?
#
loop_
_entity_poly.entity_id
_entity_poly.type
_entity_poly.pdbx_seq_one_letter_code
_entity_poly.pdbx_strand_id
1 'polypeptide(L)'
;AAQLPRYFKDTNKGQDLESRLMTCMQVLQGRDPQEMIDAPFQKGPKKDMEAIVAYVVTQSKGDKIKVSTAHPKEKEMYDLGKRAFFFQGGPMDFSCASCHSETGKRIRLQDLPNITEQKGAALGWGYWPAYRVSSGQFWTMQQRLNDCFRQQRFPFPIYGSDVTIALSMYMAKTANGGTVETPGLKR
;
A
#
# COMPACT_ATOMS: atom_id res chain seq x y z
N ALA A 1 -2.99 4.38 12.17
CA ALA A 1 -2.74 4.02 10.75
C ALA A 1 -4.00 4.22 9.88
N ALA A 2 -5.21 4.16 10.45
CA ALA A 2 -6.49 4.23 9.71
C ALA A 2 -6.73 5.51 8.87
N GLN A 3 -5.91 6.54 9.06
CA GLN A 3 -5.99 7.83 8.32
C GLN A 3 -4.84 8.02 7.32
N LEU A 4 -4.06 6.99 7.06
CA LEU A 4 -2.95 7.05 6.10
C LEU A 4 -3.34 6.34 4.80
N PRO A 5 -2.81 6.80 3.66
CA PRO A 5 -1.90 7.94 3.45
C PRO A 5 -2.55 9.32 3.67
N ARG A 6 -1.72 10.33 3.94
CA ARG A 6 -2.16 11.73 4.04
C ARG A 6 -1.02 12.71 3.73
N TYR A 7 -1.36 13.99 3.61
CA TYR A 7 -0.38 15.07 3.51
C TYR A 7 0.28 15.35 4.86
N PHE A 8 1.59 15.61 4.84
CA PHE A 8 2.39 16.05 5.98
C PHE A 8 3.08 17.39 5.67
N LYS A 9 2.81 18.38 6.52
CA LYS A 9 3.30 19.75 6.34
C LYS A 9 4.82 19.86 6.46
N ASP A 10 5.42 19.09 7.36
CA ASP A 10 6.87 19.10 7.64
C ASP A 10 7.72 18.64 6.45
N THR A 11 7.22 17.68 5.68
CA THR A 11 7.88 17.20 4.45
C THR A 11 7.32 17.83 3.17
N ASN A 12 6.19 18.53 3.28
CA ASN A 12 5.42 19.04 2.14
C ASN A 12 5.04 17.94 1.13
N LYS A 13 4.85 16.69 1.59
CA LYS A 13 4.55 15.50 0.77
C LYS A 13 3.36 14.72 1.32
N GLY A 14 2.71 13.97 0.42
CA GLY A 14 1.85 12.87 0.80
C GLY A 14 2.70 11.67 1.21
N GLN A 15 2.35 11.02 2.31
CA GLN A 15 3.08 9.85 2.80
C GLN A 15 2.12 8.77 3.28
N ASP A 16 2.46 7.52 2.99
CA ASP A 16 1.89 6.35 3.65
C ASP A 16 2.62 6.06 4.97
N LEU A 17 2.29 4.96 5.63
CA LEU A 17 2.91 4.63 6.91
C LEU A 17 4.42 4.38 6.77
N GLU A 18 4.83 3.62 5.75
CA GLU A 18 6.22 3.22 5.57
C GLU A 18 7.10 4.43 5.23
N SER A 19 6.66 5.27 4.30
CA SER A 19 7.39 6.50 3.95
C SER A 19 7.42 7.51 5.12
N ARG A 20 6.36 7.57 5.95
CA ARG A 20 6.36 8.39 7.16
C ARG A 20 7.35 7.88 8.21
N LEU A 21 7.42 6.58 8.42
CA LEU A 21 8.38 5.96 9.32
C LEU A 21 9.82 6.19 8.84
N MET A 22 10.10 6.08 7.52
CA MET A 22 11.42 6.44 6.97
C MET A 22 11.81 7.88 7.31
N THR A 23 10.87 8.83 7.14
CA THR A 23 11.11 10.24 7.53
C THR A 23 11.44 10.36 9.02
N CYS A 24 10.70 9.67 9.88
CA CYS A 24 10.97 9.68 11.32
C CYS A 24 12.35 9.09 11.65
N MET A 25 12.74 8.00 11.01
CA MET A 25 14.06 7.38 11.20
C MET A 25 15.18 8.30 10.71
N GLN A 26 15.00 8.98 9.59
CA GLN A 26 15.96 9.95 9.08
C GLN A 26 16.13 11.12 10.05
N VAL A 27 15.03 11.76 10.44
CA VAL A 27 15.07 13.00 11.23
C VAL A 27 15.47 12.74 12.68
N LEU A 28 14.99 11.65 13.29
CA LEU A 28 15.20 11.38 14.73
C LEU A 28 16.39 10.46 15.02
N GLN A 29 16.78 9.61 14.08
CA GLN A 29 17.82 8.60 14.27
C GLN A 29 19.02 8.80 13.35
N GLY A 30 18.98 9.80 12.44
CA GLY A 30 20.05 10.07 11.48
C GLY A 30 20.27 8.95 10.45
N ARG A 31 19.27 8.07 10.22
CA ARG A 31 19.40 6.99 9.24
C ARG A 31 19.29 7.51 7.82
N ASP A 32 20.09 6.94 6.92
CA ASP A 32 19.99 7.23 5.49
C ASP A 32 18.77 6.53 4.91
N PRO A 33 17.78 7.27 4.33
CA PRO A 33 16.65 6.67 3.65
C PRO A 33 17.05 5.76 2.48
N GLN A 34 18.19 6.01 1.83
CA GLN A 34 18.65 5.22 0.69
C GLN A 34 18.97 3.77 1.10
N GLU A 35 19.51 3.55 2.29
CA GLU A 35 19.71 2.19 2.82
C GLU A 35 18.41 1.41 2.90
N MET A 36 17.31 2.07 3.27
CA MET A 36 15.98 1.46 3.31
C MET A 36 15.44 1.19 1.91
N ILE A 37 15.62 2.14 0.98
CA ILE A 37 15.14 2.03 -0.40
C ILE A 37 15.83 0.86 -1.11
N ASP A 38 17.14 0.73 -0.96
CA ASP A 38 17.96 -0.25 -1.67
C ASP A 38 17.91 -1.65 -1.05
N ALA A 39 17.58 -1.75 0.24
CA ALA A 39 17.48 -3.03 0.90
C ALA A 39 16.47 -3.96 0.21
N PRO A 40 16.74 -5.25 0.08
CA PRO A 40 15.74 -6.19 -0.38
C PRO A 40 14.63 -6.38 0.66
N PHE A 41 13.42 -6.64 0.21
CA PHE A 41 12.32 -7.00 1.12
C PHE A 41 12.69 -8.22 1.97
N GLN A 42 12.19 -8.29 3.20
CA GLN A 42 12.41 -9.35 4.19
C GLN A 42 13.86 -9.44 4.71
N LYS A 43 14.72 -8.46 4.42
CA LYS A 43 16.11 -8.45 4.87
C LYS A 43 16.51 -7.06 5.40
N GLY A 44 17.49 -7.07 6.32
CA GLY A 44 18.08 -5.86 6.85
C GLY A 44 17.04 -4.84 7.32
N PRO A 45 17.23 -3.55 7.02
CA PRO A 45 16.37 -2.48 7.52
C PRO A 45 14.90 -2.61 7.08
N LYS A 46 14.59 -3.24 5.93
CA LYS A 46 13.19 -3.49 5.54
C LYS A 46 12.51 -4.53 6.42
N LYS A 47 13.21 -5.52 6.92
CA LYS A 47 12.64 -6.47 7.88
C LYS A 47 12.27 -5.79 9.20
N ASP A 48 13.10 -4.87 9.68
CA ASP A 48 12.80 -4.08 10.87
C ASP A 48 11.60 -3.14 10.62
N MET A 49 11.56 -2.51 9.45
CA MET A 49 10.42 -1.68 9.02
C MET A 49 9.10 -2.47 9.00
N GLU A 50 9.13 -3.68 8.45
CA GLU A 50 7.95 -4.56 8.41
C GLU A 50 7.41 -4.87 9.81
N ALA A 51 8.31 -5.12 10.77
CA ALA A 51 7.93 -5.36 12.17
C ALA A 51 7.31 -4.11 12.83
N ILE A 52 7.91 -2.93 12.58
CA ILE A 52 7.39 -1.65 13.09
C ILE A 52 6.02 -1.34 12.46
N VAL A 53 5.88 -1.51 11.15
CA VAL A 53 4.60 -1.33 10.45
C VAL A 53 3.53 -2.25 11.05
N ALA A 54 3.84 -3.53 11.25
CA ALA A 54 2.93 -4.48 11.86
C ALA A 54 2.46 -4.01 13.24
N TYR A 55 3.39 -3.58 14.09
CA TYR A 55 3.09 -3.07 15.42
C TYR A 55 2.19 -1.82 15.38
N VAL A 56 2.58 -0.81 14.57
CA VAL A 56 1.84 0.47 14.48
C VAL A 56 0.42 0.25 13.94
N VAL A 57 0.27 -0.59 12.91
CA VAL A 57 -1.07 -0.82 12.33
C VAL A 57 -1.96 -1.61 13.28
N THR A 58 -1.40 -2.53 14.07
CA THR A 58 -2.16 -3.28 15.09
C THR A 58 -2.80 -2.35 16.13
N GLN A 59 -2.18 -1.18 16.43
CA GLN A 59 -2.77 -0.18 17.33
C GLN A 59 -4.04 0.47 16.75
N SER A 60 -4.26 0.35 15.45
CA SER A 60 -5.48 0.84 14.76
C SER A 60 -6.48 -0.26 14.43
N LYS A 61 -6.28 -1.48 14.92
CA LYS A 61 -7.20 -2.59 14.69
C LYS A 61 -8.58 -2.28 15.24
N GLY A 62 -9.60 -2.42 14.40
CA GLY A 62 -10.98 -2.06 14.73
C GLY A 62 -11.36 -0.62 14.37
N ASP A 63 -10.39 0.26 14.11
CA ASP A 63 -10.67 1.62 13.67
C ASP A 63 -11.32 1.64 12.28
N LYS A 64 -12.15 2.66 12.04
CA LYS A 64 -12.68 2.92 10.71
C LYS A 64 -11.63 3.59 9.83
N ILE A 65 -11.47 3.07 8.62
CA ILE A 65 -10.63 3.71 7.58
C ILE A 65 -11.26 5.05 7.24
N LYS A 66 -10.48 6.13 7.40
CA LYS A 66 -10.93 7.51 7.17
C LYS A 66 -9.81 8.35 6.54
N VAL A 67 -9.56 8.14 5.27
CA VAL A 67 -8.54 8.86 4.51
C VAL A 67 -9.16 10.10 3.85
N SER A 68 -8.49 11.24 4.03
CA SER A 68 -8.92 12.53 3.47
C SER A 68 -8.38 12.73 2.05
N THR A 69 -9.09 13.52 1.27
CA THR A 69 -8.63 14.14 0.01
C THR A 69 -8.97 15.63 -0.01
N ALA A 70 -9.14 16.23 1.18
CA ALA A 70 -9.50 17.64 1.30
C ALA A 70 -8.32 18.58 1.00
N HIS A 71 -7.09 18.16 1.33
CA HIS A 71 -5.90 18.93 0.98
C HIS A 71 -5.58 18.76 -0.51
N PRO A 72 -5.21 19.84 -1.27
CA PRO A 72 -4.92 19.73 -2.70
C PRO A 72 -3.91 18.63 -3.07
N LYS A 73 -2.85 18.47 -2.30
CA LYS A 73 -1.85 17.40 -2.52
C LYS A 73 -2.40 15.99 -2.25
N GLU A 74 -3.35 15.83 -1.34
CA GLU A 74 -4.04 14.54 -1.14
C GLU A 74 -4.94 14.21 -2.33
N LYS A 75 -5.63 15.23 -2.87
CA LYS A 75 -6.45 15.09 -4.07
C LYS A 75 -5.60 14.74 -5.29
N GLU A 76 -4.48 15.44 -5.49
CA GLU A 76 -3.52 15.16 -6.56
C GLU A 76 -2.98 13.72 -6.46
N MET A 77 -2.59 13.30 -5.26
CA MET A 77 -2.12 11.94 -5.00
C MET A 77 -3.20 10.90 -5.27
N TYR A 78 -4.45 11.16 -4.86
CA TYR A 78 -5.58 10.28 -5.17
C TYR A 78 -5.81 10.15 -6.68
N ASP A 79 -5.79 11.27 -7.40
CA ASP A 79 -6.00 11.29 -8.86
C ASP A 79 -4.86 10.58 -9.59
N LEU A 80 -3.61 10.77 -9.15
CA LEU A 80 -2.46 10.02 -9.66
C LEU A 80 -2.63 8.51 -9.42
N GLY A 81 -3.00 8.12 -8.21
CA GLY A 81 -3.23 6.71 -7.84
C GLY A 81 -4.35 6.07 -8.65
N LYS A 82 -5.44 6.81 -8.87
CA LYS A 82 -6.53 6.37 -9.75
C LYS A 82 -6.05 6.17 -11.17
N ARG A 83 -5.31 7.12 -11.75
CA ARG A 83 -4.74 6.97 -13.10
C ARG A 83 -3.80 5.76 -13.17
N ALA A 84 -2.90 5.60 -12.19
CA ALA A 84 -1.97 4.47 -12.13
C ALA A 84 -2.70 3.12 -12.01
N PHE A 85 -3.80 3.06 -11.26
CA PHE A 85 -4.60 1.84 -11.10
C PHE A 85 -5.23 1.35 -12.41
N PHE A 86 -5.64 2.29 -13.28
CA PHE A 86 -6.25 1.98 -14.58
C PHE A 86 -5.26 2.01 -15.74
N PHE A 87 -4.00 2.40 -15.51
CA PHE A 87 -2.99 2.47 -16.56
C PHE A 87 -2.64 1.08 -17.09
N GLN A 88 -2.94 0.85 -18.35
CA GLN A 88 -2.55 -0.36 -19.07
C GLN A 88 -1.16 -0.19 -19.68
N GLY A 89 -0.33 -1.22 -19.56
CA GLY A 89 1.03 -1.19 -20.08
C GLY A 89 1.77 -2.48 -19.82
N GLY A 90 3.08 -2.40 -20.06
CA GLY A 90 3.96 -3.57 -20.00
C GLY A 90 3.68 -4.57 -21.15
N PRO A 91 4.47 -5.64 -21.24
CA PRO A 91 4.36 -6.61 -22.35
C PRO A 91 3.04 -7.41 -22.34
N MET A 92 2.28 -7.35 -21.24
CA MET A 92 1.00 -8.05 -21.10
C MET A 92 -0.22 -7.14 -21.27
N ASP A 93 0.01 -5.85 -21.49
CA ASP A 93 -1.03 -4.81 -21.58
C ASP A 93 -2.04 -4.87 -20.42
N PHE A 94 -1.55 -5.13 -19.22
CA PHE A 94 -2.35 -5.20 -18.00
C PHE A 94 -2.32 -3.90 -17.20
N SER A 95 -3.34 -3.75 -16.36
CA SER A 95 -3.41 -2.74 -15.30
C SER A 95 -3.77 -3.40 -13.97
N CYS A 96 -3.70 -2.67 -12.87
CA CYS A 96 -4.27 -3.16 -11.61
C CYS A 96 -5.77 -3.46 -11.77
N ALA A 97 -6.48 -2.62 -12.54
CA ALA A 97 -7.90 -2.80 -12.86
C ALA A 97 -8.18 -4.09 -13.63
N SER A 98 -7.26 -4.59 -14.47
CA SER A 98 -7.46 -5.86 -15.19
C SER A 98 -7.79 -7.03 -14.25
N CYS A 99 -7.26 -7.00 -13.02
CA CYS A 99 -7.52 -8.01 -12.00
C CYS A 99 -8.50 -7.54 -10.92
N HIS A 100 -8.57 -6.24 -10.61
CA HIS A 100 -9.19 -5.69 -9.41
C HIS A 100 -10.36 -4.74 -9.67
N SER A 101 -11.00 -4.78 -10.86
CA SER A 101 -12.14 -3.90 -11.19
C SER A 101 -13.49 -4.60 -11.27
N GLU A 102 -13.56 -5.90 -11.05
CA GLU A 102 -14.78 -6.67 -11.12
C GLU A 102 -14.93 -7.63 -9.94
N THR A 103 -16.13 -7.75 -9.42
CA THR A 103 -16.46 -8.71 -8.37
C THR A 103 -16.56 -10.12 -8.96
N GLY A 104 -16.03 -11.11 -8.24
CA GLY A 104 -16.03 -12.52 -8.66
C GLY A 104 -14.83 -12.94 -9.52
N LYS A 105 -13.94 -12.02 -9.87
CA LYS A 105 -12.67 -12.42 -10.51
C LYS A 105 -11.82 -13.28 -9.58
N ARG A 106 -11.20 -14.29 -10.15
CA ARG A 106 -10.37 -15.26 -9.41
C ARG A 106 -9.04 -15.49 -10.10
N ILE A 107 -8.01 -15.69 -9.29
CA ILE A 107 -6.69 -16.16 -9.76
C ILE A 107 -6.18 -17.25 -8.82
N ARG A 108 -5.73 -18.39 -9.38
CA ARG A 108 -5.21 -19.52 -8.60
C ARG A 108 -6.14 -19.93 -7.44
N LEU A 109 -7.44 -20.06 -7.74
CA LEU A 109 -8.52 -20.40 -6.78
C LEU A 109 -8.74 -19.36 -5.66
N GLN A 110 -8.25 -18.15 -5.82
CA GLN A 110 -8.46 -17.06 -4.86
C GLN A 110 -9.34 -15.99 -5.48
N ASP A 111 -10.32 -15.53 -4.73
CA ASP A 111 -11.11 -14.39 -5.12
C ASP A 111 -10.26 -13.11 -5.02
N LEU A 112 -10.34 -12.29 -6.06
CA LEU A 112 -9.68 -10.99 -6.10
C LEU A 112 -10.63 -9.91 -5.59
N PRO A 113 -10.19 -9.05 -4.66
CA PRO A 113 -11.05 -7.95 -4.21
C PRO A 113 -11.27 -6.95 -5.35
N ASN A 114 -12.50 -6.54 -5.56
CA ASN A 114 -12.83 -5.42 -6.45
C ASN A 114 -12.47 -4.10 -5.76
N ILE A 115 -11.35 -3.50 -6.12
CA ILE A 115 -10.84 -2.26 -5.50
C ILE A 115 -11.60 -1.01 -5.96
N THR A 116 -12.40 -1.10 -7.00
CA THR A 116 -13.22 0.03 -7.48
C THR A 116 -14.48 0.25 -6.64
N GLU A 117 -14.82 -0.71 -5.79
CA GLU A 117 -15.97 -0.67 -4.88
C GLU A 117 -15.51 -0.62 -3.41
N GLN A 118 -16.24 0.09 -2.56
CA GLN A 118 -15.93 0.28 -1.15
C GLN A 118 -15.70 -1.06 -0.41
N LYS A 119 -16.60 -2.03 -0.57
CA LYS A 119 -16.51 -3.33 0.10
C LYS A 119 -15.27 -4.11 -0.32
N GLY A 120 -14.99 -4.17 -1.61
CA GLY A 120 -13.81 -4.84 -2.13
C GLY A 120 -12.52 -4.11 -1.76
N ALA A 121 -12.50 -2.79 -1.83
CA ALA A 121 -11.37 -1.97 -1.39
C ALA A 121 -11.09 -2.16 0.12
N ALA A 122 -12.12 -2.22 0.96
CA ALA A 122 -11.96 -2.50 2.39
C ALA A 122 -11.32 -3.87 2.66
N LEU A 123 -11.69 -4.90 1.90
CA LEU A 123 -11.06 -6.23 1.96
C LEU A 123 -9.63 -6.21 1.39
N GLY A 124 -9.38 -5.39 0.37
CA GLY A 124 -8.07 -5.25 -0.26
C GLY A 124 -7.08 -4.41 0.54
N TRP A 125 -7.54 -3.40 1.27
CA TRP A 125 -6.72 -2.47 2.03
C TRP A 125 -6.68 -2.77 3.54
N GLY A 126 -7.84 -2.95 4.17
CA GLY A 126 -7.98 -3.04 5.62
C GLY A 126 -7.30 -4.25 6.27
N TYR A 127 -6.94 -5.27 5.49
CA TYR A 127 -6.24 -6.48 5.94
C TYR A 127 -4.71 -6.40 5.77
N TRP A 128 -4.17 -5.33 5.20
CA TRP A 128 -2.73 -5.15 5.03
C TRP A 128 -2.16 -4.21 6.10
N PRO A 129 -0.96 -4.53 6.61
CA PRO A 129 -0.06 -5.64 6.28
C PRO A 129 -0.62 -7.02 6.64
N ALA A 130 -0.13 -8.06 5.95
CA ALA A 130 -0.67 -9.41 6.07
C ALA A 130 0.41 -10.50 6.05
N TYR A 131 0.17 -11.60 6.74
CA TYR A 131 0.95 -12.81 6.56
C TYR A 131 0.53 -13.50 5.26
N ARG A 132 1.50 -13.71 4.37
CA ARG A 132 1.35 -14.39 3.09
C ARG A 132 1.69 -15.87 3.24
N VAL A 133 0.68 -16.73 3.32
CA VAL A 133 0.86 -18.18 3.50
C VAL A 133 1.73 -18.79 2.40
N SER A 134 1.51 -18.39 1.14
CA SER A 134 2.26 -18.91 -0.01
C SER A 134 3.75 -18.58 -0.03
N SER A 135 4.17 -17.56 0.73
CA SER A 135 5.58 -17.16 0.85
C SER A 135 6.16 -17.38 2.25
N GLY A 136 5.32 -17.77 3.23
CA GLY A 136 5.74 -17.96 4.61
C GLY A 136 6.23 -16.68 5.30
N GLN A 137 5.76 -15.52 4.84
CA GLN A 137 6.31 -14.23 5.23
C GLN A 137 5.22 -13.20 5.49
N PHE A 138 5.54 -12.25 6.37
CA PHE A 138 4.71 -11.07 6.60
C PHE A 138 5.08 -9.96 5.60
N TRP A 139 4.10 -9.44 4.89
CA TRP A 139 4.30 -8.44 3.85
C TRP A 139 3.56 -7.14 4.17
N THR A 140 4.23 -6.03 3.91
CA THR A 140 3.60 -4.71 3.92
C THR A 140 2.87 -4.44 2.60
N MET A 141 2.13 -3.32 2.53
CA MET A 141 1.46 -2.93 1.29
C MET A 141 2.48 -2.54 0.21
N GLN A 142 3.58 -1.89 0.55
CA GLN A 142 4.65 -1.57 -0.41
C GLN A 142 5.22 -2.84 -1.06
N GLN A 143 5.48 -3.87 -0.26
CA GLN A 143 5.92 -5.16 -0.79
C GLN A 143 4.84 -5.83 -1.66
N ARG A 144 3.56 -5.73 -1.27
CA ARG A 144 2.45 -6.26 -2.07
C ARG A 144 2.34 -5.56 -3.42
N LEU A 145 2.45 -4.24 -3.45
CA LEU A 145 2.45 -3.47 -4.69
C LEU A 145 3.63 -3.87 -5.59
N ASN A 146 4.83 -3.97 -5.02
CA ASN A 146 6.02 -4.43 -5.74
C ASN A 146 5.79 -5.81 -6.41
N ASP A 147 5.18 -6.76 -5.69
CA ASP A 147 4.83 -8.07 -6.26
C ASP A 147 3.76 -7.98 -7.37
N CYS A 148 2.79 -7.07 -7.25
CA CYS A 148 1.81 -6.84 -8.31
C CYS A 148 2.46 -6.28 -9.59
N PHE A 149 3.39 -5.33 -9.47
CA PHE A 149 4.17 -4.82 -10.59
C PHE A 149 4.95 -5.95 -11.29
N ARG A 150 5.61 -6.81 -10.50
CA ARG A 150 6.30 -8.00 -11.02
C ARG A 150 5.36 -8.93 -11.80
N GLN A 151 4.16 -9.18 -11.26
CA GLN A 151 3.18 -10.06 -11.91
C GLN A 151 2.67 -9.49 -13.24
N GLN A 152 2.57 -8.17 -13.34
CA GLN A 152 2.18 -7.47 -14.57
C GLN A 152 3.36 -7.24 -15.53
N ARG A 153 4.57 -7.67 -15.17
CA ARG A 153 5.80 -7.44 -15.94
C ARG A 153 6.15 -5.96 -16.10
N PHE A 154 5.69 -5.12 -15.20
CA PHE A 154 6.17 -3.75 -15.08
C PHE A 154 7.56 -3.70 -14.44
N PRO A 155 8.34 -2.64 -14.70
CA PRO A 155 9.52 -2.35 -13.88
C PRO A 155 9.16 -2.29 -12.41
N PHE A 156 10.08 -2.75 -11.55
CA PHE A 156 9.86 -2.67 -10.10
C PHE A 156 9.75 -1.19 -9.67
N PRO A 157 8.72 -0.83 -8.90
CA PRO A 157 8.63 0.51 -8.37
C PRO A 157 9.67 0.74 -7.28
N ILE A 158 10.20 1.94 -7.21
CA ILE A 158 11.07 2.35 -6.10
C ILE A 158 10.24 2.31 -4.81
N TYR A 159 10.81 1.76 -3.75
CA TYR A 159 10.18 1.68 -2.43
C TYR A 159 9.82 3.07 -1.90
N GLY A 160 8.57 3.25 -1.48
CA GLY A 160 8.07 4.55 -1.01
C GLY A 160 8.00 5.64 -2.08
N SER A 161 7.98 5.27 -3.36
CA SER A 161 7.84 6.23 -4.47
C SER A 161 6.44 6.84 -4.54
N ASP A 162 6.33 7.97 -5.23
CA ASP A 162 5.04 8.67 -5.39
C ASP A 162 3.97 7.76 -6.00
N VAL A 163 4.33 6.87 -6.92
CA VAL A 163 3.36 5.96 -7.55
C VAL A 163 2.80 4.93 -6.55
N THR A 164 3.65 4.38 -5.69
CA THR A 164 3.20 3.39 -4.69
C THR A 164 2.37 4.04 -3.58
N ILE A 165 2.75 5.25 -3.16
CA ILE A 165 1.99 6.06 -2.19
C ILE A 165 0.65 6.49 -2.80
N ALA A 166 0.63 6.91 -4.07
CA ALA A 166 -0.58 7.30 -4.78
C ALA A 166 -1.56 6.12 -4.96
N LEU A 167 -1.07 4.94 -5.34
CA LEU A 167 -1.88 3.71 -5.38
C LEU A 167 -2.46 3.39 -4.00
N SER A 168 -1.66 3.50 -2.94
CA SER A 168 -2.11 3.34 -1.56
C SER A 168 -3.19 4.35 -1.19
N MET A 169 -3.06 5.62 -1.61
CA MET A 169 -4.06 6.66 -1.41
C MET A 169 -5.38 6.32 -2.11
N TYR A 170 -5.34 5.89 -3.37
CA TYR A 170 -6.52 5.50 -4.12
C TYR A 170 -7.26 4.34 -3.43
N MET A 171 -6.53 3.27 -3.08
CA MET A 171 -7.11 2.10 -2.42
C MET A 171 -7.68 2.43 -1.04
N ALA A 172 -6.93 3.17 -0.22
CA ALA A 172 -7.35 3.53 1.13
C ALA A 172 -8.57 4.47 1.11
N LYS A 173 -8.60 5.44 0.20
CA LYS A 173 -9.75 6.34 0.03
C LYS A 173 -11.01 5.60 -0.42
N THR A 174 -10.86 4.67 -1.37
CA THR A 174 -12.00 3.83 -1.81
C THR A 174 -12.49 2.92 -0.67
N ALA A 175 -11.59 2.50 0.22
CA ALA A 175 -11.90 1.66 1.39
C ALA A 175 -12.54 2.42 2.57
N ASN A 176 -12.73 3.74 2.48
CA ASN A 176 -13.29 4.55 3.58
C ASN A 176 -14.59 3.97 4.13
N GLY A 177 -14.73 3.97 5.46
CA GLY A 177 -15.83 3.35 6.19
C GLY A 177 -15.63 1.85 6.48
N GLY A 178 -14.68 1.20 5.78
CA GLY A 178 -14.22 -0.13 6.15
C GLY A 178 -13.49 -0.14 7.49
N THR A 179 -13.14 -1.33 7.98
CA THR A 179 -12.45 -1.50 9.27
C THR A 179 -11.01 -1.95 9.03
N VAL A 180 -10.09 -1.50 9.87
CA VAL A 180 -8.72 -1.99 9.91
C VAL A 180 -8.72 -3.35 10.60
N GLU A 181 -8.45 -4.42 9.85
CA GLU A 181 -8.50 -5.83 10.30
C GLU A 181 -7.09 -6.47 10.37
N THR A 182 -6.07 -5.65 10.23
CA THR A 182 -4.68 -6.12 10.21
C THR A 182 -4.18 -6.52 11.62
N PRO A 183 -3.21 -7.42 11.71
CA PRO A 183 -2.58 -8.15 10.61
C PRO A 183 -3.53 -9.17 9.98
N GLY A 184 -3.59 -9.17 8.65
CA GLY A 184 -4.42 -10.09 7.91
C GLY A 184 -3.72 -11.42 7.61
N LEU A 185 -4.50 -12.41 7.13
CA LEU A 185 -4.00 -13.65 6.58
C LEU A 185 -4.39 -13.71 5.09
N LYS A 186 -3.42 -13.85 4.21
CA LYS A 186 -3.62 -13.94 2.76
C LYS A 186 -2.86 -15.14 2.19
N ARG A 187 -3.46 -15.81 1.19
CA ARG A 187 -2.78 -16.87 0.44
C ARG A 187 -1.72 -16.35 -0.50
#